data_e5c71c5e473144e0dea70d38cacfe3fd
#
_entry.id   e5c71c5e473144e0dea70d38cacfe3fd
#
_cell.length_a   1.000
_cell.length_b   1.000
_cell.length_c   1.000
_cell.angle_alpha   90.00
_cell.angle_beta   90.00
_cell.angle_gamma   90.00
#
_symmetry.space_group_name_H-M   'P 1'
#
loop_
_entity.id
_entity.type
_entity.pdbx_description
1 polymer ?
#
loop_
_entity_poly.entity_id
_entity_poly.type
_entity_poly.pdbx_seq_one_letter_code
_entity_poly.pdbx_strand_id
1 'polypeptide(L)'
;MITPMLAALVLASSSCPIAAQDLPLHASAHPTTSLDAAFHAWLTAINSGNRAEIQAFYRQHADDPNPLFALEQAEDSCGFAVDHFKAKTSTSMEVLLRQKCLPGLQRLKLAVANAGDSKLKTLDLRPMPLPDNGAIQATRLVADRLAQRGEFAGAIIVEREGKRLFAASWGEVRPGSGRAITLDTPMLLASSGKMFTAVSILQLVAAGKVELDAPIGRYLTEYPNAEMAKVTIRQLLNHRGGAGDIGILGRDEGANRARVRTLADMIEINGGRPPEFPPGSKTEYSNYGFILLGAVIERVSGMAYADYVQAHIFAPAGMAHSGFPDRDHLDEVPLGFTRYFGEQEAKVPNTDTLPWRGSAAGGGVASANDVARFFGTLPTGKLLPPELFELATMAGDTPWYGLGFVVNSGPEASWGHGGTAYGMDVAVHHYATIDTTFICLGANDMVCNRLIFAWFLRTFPPGDQDD
;
A
#
# COMPACT_ATOMS: atom_id res chain seq x y z
N MET A 1 -15.32 52.61 37.39
CA MET A 1 -16.05 51.68 38.26
C MET A 1 -16.70 50.63 37.41
N ILE A 2 -16.54 49.38 37.82
CA ILE A 2 -17.11 48.14 37.28
C ILE A 2 -16.24 47.44 36.21
N THR A 3 -15.37 46.61 36.68
CA THR A 3 -14.67 45.51 35.98
C THR A 3 -15.62 44.29 35.87
N PRO A 4 -15.62 43.52 34.78
CA PRO A 4 -16.09 42.16 34.86
C PRO A 4 -14.91 41.16 34.82
N MET A 5 -14.95 40.26 35.79
CA MET A 5 -14.15 39.04 35.92
C MET A 5 -14.32 38.12 34.69
N LEU A 6 -13.22 37.76 34.07
CA LEU A 6 -13.15 36.60 33.16
C LEU A 6 -13.04 35.33 34.01
N ALA A 7 -14.09 34.50 33.98
CA ALA A 7 -14.04 33.14 34.49
C ALA A 7 -13.40 32.22 33.46
N ALA A 8 -12.21 31.72 33.77
CA ALA A 8 -11.55 30.68 32.98
C ALA A 8 -12.23 29.33 33.26
N LEU A 9 -12.91 28.78 32.26
CA LEU A 9 -13.47 27.43 32.32
C LEU A 9 -12.33 26.44 32.00
N VAL A 10 -11.77 25.81 33.04
CA VAL A 10 -10.87 24.69 32.92
C VAL A 10 -11.68 23.46 32.56
N LEU A 11 -11.68 23.03 31.31
CA LEU A 11 -12.16 21.73 30.88
C LEU A 11 -11.17 20.66 31.34
N ALA A 12 -11.46 20.02 32.44
CA ALA A 12 -10.77 18.84 32.91
C ALA A 12 -11.10 17.68 31.94
N SER A 13 -10.12 17.27 31.12
CA SER A 13 -10.17 16.04 30.39
C SER A 13 -10.04 14.88 31.38
N SER A 14 -11.14 14.24 31.70
CA SER A 14 -11.16 12.99 32.46
C SER A 14 -10.65 11.86 31.53
N SER A 15 -9.35 11.61 31.55
CA SER A 15 -8.78 10.35 31.13
C SER A 15 -9.17 9.28 32.16
N CYS A 16 -10.14 8.45 31.81
CA CYS A 16 -10.45 7.25 32.57
C CYS A 16 -9.32 6.23 32.30
N PRO A 17 -8.49 5.87 33.25
CA PRO A 17 -7.60 4.72 33.11
C PRO A 17 -8.50 3.50 33.25
N ILE A 18 -8.64 2.72 32.16
CA ILE A 18 -9.13 1.35 32.27
C ILE A 18 -8.03 0.61 33.05
N ALA A 19 -8.24 0.43 34.32
CA ALA A 19 -7.42 -0.42 35.14
C ALA A 19 -7.53 -1.85 34.58
N ALA A 20 -6.46 -2.34 33.97
CA ALA A 20 -6.31 -3.74 33.70
C ALA A 20 -6.34 -4.46 35.04
N GLN A 21 -7.45 -5.13 35.31
CA GLN A 21 -7.45 -6.12 36.40
C GLN A 21 -6.55 -7.25 35.94
N ASP A 22 -5.36 -7.33 36.51
CA ASP A 22 -4.50 -8.50 36.47
C ASP A 22 -5.26 -9.65 37.14
N LEU A 23 -5.96 -10.43 36.32
CA LEU A 23 -6.41 -11.75 36.76
C LEU A 23 -5.12 -12.58 36.97
N PRO A 24 -4.97 -13.24 38.12
CA PRO A 24 -3.78 -14.03 38.40
C PRO A 24 -3.65 -15.09 37.30
N LEU A 25 -2.56 -15.07 36.58
CA LEU A 25 -2.08 -16.20 35.81
C LEU A 25 -2.09 -17.40 36.78
N HIS A 26 -2.99 -18.33 36.56
CA HIS A 26 -2.79 -19.66 37.16
C HIS A 26 -1.42 -20.12 36.64
N ALA A 27 -0.42 -19.96 37.46
CA ALA A 27 0.89 -20.55 37.31
C ALA A 27 0.68 -22.06 37.33
N SER A 28 0.30 -22.63 36.19
CA SER A 28 0.32 -24.04 35.97
C SER A 28 1.75 -24.47 35.74
N ALA A 29 2.10 -25.52 36.40
CA ALA A 29 3.27 -26.36 36.33
C ALA A 29 4.08 -26.21 34.99
N HIS A 30 5.38 -26.47 35.09
CA HIS A 30 6.34 -26.60 33.99
C HIS A 30 5.72 -27.14 32.69
N PRO A 31 6.13 -26.67 31.52
CA PRO A 31 5.60 -27.12 30.25
C PRO A 31 5.63 -28.63 30.17
N THR A 32 4.48 -29.24 29.93
CA THR A 32 4.32 -30.72 29.94
C THR A 32 4.75 -31.37 28.63
N THR A 33 4.89 -30.55 27.56
CA THR A 33 5.33 -30.99 26.22
C THR A 33 6.30 -29.98 25.60
N SER A 34 7.05 -30.42 24.58
CA SER A 34 7.91 -29.52 23.78
C SER A 34 7.11 -28.40 23.10
N LEU A 35 5.85 -28.68 22.70
CA LEU A 35 4.95 -27.68 22.11
C LEU A 35 4.53 -26.63 23.15
N ASP A 36 4.29 -26.99 24.41
CA ASP A 36 4.03 -26.03 25.48
C ASP A 36 5.24 -25.13 25.73
N ALA A 37 6.44 -25.70 25.73
CA ALA A 37 7.67 -24.93 25.88
C ALA A 37 7.86 -23.96 24.74
N ALA A 38 7.61 -24.36 23.49
CA ALA A 38 7.68 -23.50 22.32
C ALA A 38 6.63 -22.37 22.38
N PHE A 39 5.40 -22.65 22.80
CA PHE A 39 4.37 -21.64 23.00
C PHE A 39 4.78 -20.60 24.05
N HIS A 40 5.27 -21.04 25.22
CA HIS A 40 5.71 -20.11 26.26
C HIS A 40 6.92 -19.29 25.83
N ALA A 41 7.88 -19.88 25.12
CA ALA A 41 9.02 -19.18 24.56
C ALA A 41 8.59 -18.12 23.54
N TRP A 42 7.66 -18.48 22.62
CA TRP A 42 7.08 -17.53 21.66
C TRP A 42 6.37 -16.37 22.35
N LEU A 43 5.49 -16.66 23.31
CA LEU A 43 4.73 -15.63 24.03
C LEU A 43 5.65 -14.70 24.82
N THR A 44 6.71 -15.22 25.40
CA THR A 44 7.74 -14.45 26.10
C THR A 44 8.47 -13.54 25.13
N ALA A 45 8.96 -14.06 24.00
CA ALA A 45 9.66 -13.31 22.98
C ALA A 45 8.79 -12.17 22.40
N ILE A 46 7.55 -12.47 22.02
CA ILE A 46 6.61 -11.46 21.50
C ILE A 46 6.30 -10.38 22.56
N ASN A 47 6.07 -10.78 23.81
CA ASN A 47 5.72 -9.87 24.90
C ASN A 47 6.90 -9.01 25.38
N SER A 48 8.13 -9.40 25.08
CA SER A 48 9.31 -8.56 25.37
C SER A 48 9.34 -7.28 24.53
N GLY A 49 8.72 -7.30 23.34
CA GLY A 49 8.82 -6.23 22.34
C GLY A 49 10.24 -6.06 21.79
N ASN A 50 11.16 -6.95 22.18
CA ASN A 50 12.57 -6.88 21.76
C ASN A 50 12.75 -7.59 20.41
N ARG A 51 13.09 -6.81 19.39
CA ARG A 51 13.31 -7.29 18.03
C ARG A 51 14.29 -8.46 17.96
N ALA A 52 15.40 -8.38 18.69
CA ALA A 52 16.44 -9.41 18.66
C ALA A 52 15.94 -10.75 19.29
N GLU A 53 15.16 -10.68 20.37
CA GLU A 53 14.57 -11.85 21.01
C GLU A 53 13.51 -12.53 20.12
N ILE A 54 12.64 -11.72 19.48
CA ILE A 54 11.66 -12.22 18.52
C ILE A 54 12.36 -12.92 17.36
N GLN A 55 13.35 -12.27 16.74
CA GLN A 55 14.12 -12.86 15.64
C GLN A 55 14.88 -14.12 16.06
N ALA A 56 15.42 -14.16 17.28
CA ALA A 56 16.10 -15.34 17.80
C ALA A 56 15.14 -16.53 17.92
N PHE A 57 13.94 -16.31 18.48
CA PHE A 57 12.90 -17.34 18.54
C PHE A 57 12.55 -17.89 17.15
N TYR A 58 12.26 -17.00 16.17
CA TYR A 58 11.84 -17.42 14.83
C TYR A 58 12.96 -18.17 14.09
N ARG A 59 14.22 -17.75 14.21
CA ARG A 59 15.37 -18.51 13.65
C ARG A 59 15.52 -19.89 14.27
N GLN A 60 15.27 -20.01 15.56
CA GLN A 60 15.44 -21.29 16.27
C GLN A 60 14.29 -22.26 16.03
N HIS A 61 13.05 -21.77 15.99
CA HIS A 61 11.86 -22.61 16.05
C HIS A 61 11.02 -22.63 14.76
N ALA A 62 11.11 -21.62 13.88
CA ALA A 62 10.24 -21.50 12.71
C ALA A 62 10.97 -21.37 11.35
N ASP A 63 12.32 -21.46 11.34
CA ASP A 63 13.15 -21.29 10.13
C ASP A 63 12.89 -19.95 9.38
N ASP A 64 12.40 -18.94 10.09
CA ASP A 64 12.19 -17.60 9.53
C ASP A 64 13.25 -16.63 10.10
N PRO A 65 14.25 -16.23 9.29
CA PRO A 65 15.31 -15.32 9.75
C PRO A 65 14.84 -13.86 9.87
N ASN A 66 13.72 -13.51 9.21
CA ASN A 66 13.23 -12.13 9.19
C ASN A 66 11.70 -12.05 9.34
N PRO A 67 11.16 -12.35 10.52
CA PRO A 67 9.72 -12.41 10.79
C PRO A 67 9.08 -11.02 10.86
N LEU A 68 9.06 -10.28 9.75
CA LEU A 68 8.55 -8.90 9.70
C LEU A 68 7.12 -8.80 10.23
N PHE A 69 6.24 -9.70 9.79
CA PHE A 69 4.85 -9.70 10.24
C PHE A 69 4.73 -9.90 11.77
N ALA A 70 5.50 -10.82 12.34
CA ALA A 70 5.50 -11.05 13.79
C ALA A 70 6.00 -9.84 14.58
N LEU A 71 7.03 -9.17 14.06
CA LEU A 71 7.56 -7.94 14.64
C LEU A 71 6.51 -6.82 14.62
N GLU A 72 5.85 -6.61 13.49
CA GLU A 72 4.75 -5.63 13.37
C GLU A 72 3.59 -5.96 14.30
N GLN A 73 3.18 -7.24 14.37
CA GLN A 73 2.12 -7.68 15.28
C GLN A 73 2.49 -7.48 16.76
N ALA A 74 3.75 -7.74 17.15
CA ALA A 74 4.22 -7.49 18.50
C ALA A 74 4.16 -5.99 18.87
N GLU A 75 4.62 -5.14 17.95
CA GLU A 75 4.58 -3.68 18.10
C GLU A 75 3.14 -3.14 18.17
N ASP A 76 2.27 -3.58 17.24
CA ASP A 76 0.90 -3.09 17.13
C ASP A 76 0.02 -3.54 18.30
N SER A 77 0.16 -4.79 18.73
CA SER A 77 -0.62 -5.35 19.83
C SER A 77 -0.11 -4.98 21.21
N CYS A 78 1.13 -4.46 21.34
CA CYS A 78 1.88 -4.33 22.60
C CYS A 78 2.05 -5.67 23.32
N GLY A 79 2.02 -6.78 22.58
CA GLY A 79 2.03 -8.13 23.09
C GLY A 79 0.63 -8.70 23.40
N PHE A 80 0.63 -9.91 23.95
CA PHE A 80 -0.57 -10.71 24.12
C PHE A 80 -0.73 -11.25 25.54
N ALA A 81 -2.00 -11.49 25.92
CA ALA A 81 -2.39 -12.32 27.05
C ALA A 81 -3.21 -13.50 26.52
N VAL A 82 -3.05 -14.67 27.13
CA VAL A 82 -3.86 -15.85 26.79
C VAL A 82 -5.31 -15.58 27.21
N ASP A 83 -6.24 -15.71 26.25
CA ASP A 83 -7.67 -15.67 26.55
C ASP A 83 -8.14 -17.08 26.89
N HIS A 84 -8.03 -18.02 25.95
CA HIS A 84 -8.27 -19.44 26.21
C HIS A 84 -7.65 -20.34 25.13
N PHE A 85 -7.46 -21.61 25.48
CA PHE A 85 -7.08 -22.65 24.53
C PHE A 85 -8.33 -23.21 23.86
N LYS A 86 -8.40 -23.14 22.53
CA LYS A 86 -9.53 -23.65 21.74
C LYS A 86 -9.38 -25.13 21.42
N ALA A 87 -8.16 -25.55 21.09
CA ALA A 87 -7.81 -26.95 20.86
C ALA A 87 -6.37 -27.23 21.29
N LYS A 88 -6.10 -28.43 21.75
CA LYS A 88 -4.75 -28.86 22.11
C LYS A 88 -4.61 -30.37 21.99
N THR A 89 -3.55 -30.80 21.31
CA THR A 89 -3.11 -32.20 21.21
C THR A 89 -1.63 -32.29 21.59
N SER A 90 -1.01 -33.45 21.43
CA SER A 90 0.45 -33.61 21.63
C SER A 90 1.30 -32.93 20.54
N THR A 91 0.72 -32.63 19.36
CA THR A 91 1.43 -32.10 18.19
C THR A 91 0.86 -30.77 17.66
N SER A 92 -0.28 -30.32 18.13
CA SER A 92 -0.91 -29.07 17.68
C SER A 92 -1.63 -28.35 18.82
N MET A 93 -1.74 -27.03 18.66
CA MET A 93 -2.37 -26.13 19.62
C MET A 93 -3.03 -24.98 18.88
N GLU A 94 -4.26 -24.65 19.27
CA GLU A 94 -4.95 -23.43 18.87
C GLU A 94 -5.32 -22.60 20.11
N VAL A 95 -4.85 -21.37 20.14
CA VAL A 95 -5.01 -20.46 21.29
C VAL A 95 -5.62 -19.17 20.81
N LEU A 96 -6.60 -18.65 21.55
CA LEU A 96 -7.06 -17.28 21.39
C LEU A 96 -6.31 -16.37 22.35
N LEU A 97 -5.80 -15.30 21.79
CA LEU A 97 -4.93 -14.33 22.46
C LEU A 97 -5.59 -12.96 22.44
N ARG A 98 -5.64 -12.33 23.60
CA ARG A 98 -6.09 -10.93 23.73
C ARG A 98 -4.92 -10.00 23.48
N GLN A 99 -5.12 -9.04 22.57
CA GLN A 99 -4.16 -7.97 22.33
C GLN A 99 -4.20 -6.95 23.46
N LYS A 100 -3.03 -6.49 23.94
CA LYS A 100 -2.97 -5.52 25.06
C LYS A 100 -3.36 -4.11 24.66
N CYS A 101 -3.10 -3.72 23.42
CA CYS A 101 -3.27 -2.35 22.91
C CYS A 101 -4.26 -2.21 21.76
N LEU A 102 -4.79 -3.30 21.22
CA LEU A 102 -5.75 -3.28 20.12
C LEU A 102 -7.02 -4.03 20.50
N PRO A 103 -8.17 -3.67 19.93
CA PRO A 103 -9.41 -4.41 20.13
C PRO A 103 -9.33 -5.81 19.46
N GLY A 104 -10.14 -6.72 19.99
CA GLY A 104 -10.31 -8.06 19.44
C GLY A 104 -9.26 -9.07 19.90
N LEU A 105 -9.47 -10.29 19.42
CA LEU A 105 -8.62 -11.44 19.70
C LEU A 105 -7.75 -11.76 18.47
N GLN A 106 -6.65 -12.46 18.71
CA GLN A 106 -5.90 -13.13 17.66
C GLN A 106 -5.93 -14.63 17.87
N ARG A 107 -6.02 -15.37 16.79
CA ARG A 107 -5.87 -16.82 16.74
C ARG A 107 -4.42 -17.16 16.49
N LEU A 108 -3.82 -17.93 17.38
CA LEU A 108 -2.50 -18.53 17.19
C LEU A 108 -2.68 -20.04 16.97
N LYS A 109 -2.20 -20.54 15.82
CA LYS A 109 -2.06 -21.99 15.58
C LYS A 109 -0.57 -22.34 15.62
N LEU A 110 -0.22 -23.31 16.45
CA LEU A 110 1.11 -23.92 16.51
C LEU A 110 1.00 -25.40 16.22
N ALA A 111 1.93 -25.95 15.43
CA ALA A 111 2.05 -27.38 15.24
C ALA A 111 3.51 -27.80 15.09
N VAL A 112 3.82 -29.02 15.54
CA VAL A 112 5.09 -29.72 15.33
C VAL A 112 4.83 -30.97 14.47
N ALA A 113 5.88 -31.50 13.80
CA ALA A 113 5.74 -32.72 13.00
C ALA A 113 5.49 -33.94 13.85
N ASN A 114 6.22 -34.09 14.98
CA ASN A 114 6.07 -35.19 15.93
C ASN A 114 6.03 -34.65 17.35
N ALA A 115 5.37 -35.40 18.24
CA ALA A 115 5.42 -35.12 19.68
C ALA A 115 6.86 -35.21 20.18
N GLY A 116 7.35 -34.10 20.77
CA GLY A 116 8.74 -34.00 21.23
C GLY A 116 9.63 -33.11 20.36
N ASP A 117 9.22 -32.78 19.12
CA ASP A 117 9.95 -31.86 18.29
C ASP A 117 9.91 -30.42 18.89
N SER A 118 11.04 -29.71 18.83
CA SER A 118 11.14 -28.33 19.26
C SER A 118 10.93 -27.34 18.09
N LYS A 119 10.94 -27.85 16.86
CA LYS A 119 10.79 -27.07 15.63
C LYS A 119 9.34 -27.04 15.19
N LEU A 120 8.81 -25.85 14.99
CA LEU A 120 7.42 -25.64 14.57
C LEU A 120 7.29 -25.90 13.07
N LYS A 121 6.36 -26.76 12.69
CA LYS A 121 5.88 -26.93 11.30
C LYS A 121 4.90 -25.81 10.94
N THR A 122 4.10 -25.37 11.92
CA THR A 122 3.12 -24.29 11.75
C THR A 122 3.30 -23.30 12.89
N LEU A 123 3.39 -22.01 12.52
CA LEU A 123 3.23 -20.87 13.41
C LEU A 123 2.40 -19.85 12.62
N ASP A 124 1.10 -19.82 12.89
CA ASP A 124 0.15 -18.94 12.22
C ASP A 124 -0.58 -18.07 13.25
N LEU A 125 -0.32 -16.76 13.17
CA LEU A 125 -0.93 -15.74 14.04
C LEU A 125 -1.80 -14.83 13.19
N ARG A 126 -3.12 -14.83 13.44
CA ARG A 126 -4.08 -14.02 12.68
C ARG A 126 -5.08 -13.31 13.57
N PRO A 127 -5.38 -12.03 13.32
CA PRO A 127 -6.48 -11.35 13.96
C PRO A 127 -7.80 -12.08 13.67
N MET A 128 -8.69 -12.10 14.66
CA MET A 128 -10.08 -12.48 14.44
C MET A 128 -10.84 -11.32 13.81
N PRO A 129 -11.78 -11.60 12.90
CA PRO A 129 -12.61 -10.55 12.29
C PRO A 129 -13.36 -9.72 13.34
N LEU A 130 -13.50 -8.45 13.05
CA LEU A 130 -14.20 -7.48 13.89
C LEU A 130 -15.33 -6.83 13.09
N PRO A 131 -16.38 -6.30 13.75
CA PRO A 131 -17.28 -5.35 13.11
C PRO A 131 -16.51 -4.15 12.55
N ASP A 132 -17.05 -3.46 11.56
CA ASP A 132 -16.41 -2.34 10.87
C ASP A 132 -15.78 -1.31 11.79
N ASN A 133 -16.53 -0.87 12.80
CA ASN A 133 -16.04 0.09 13.79
C ASN A 133 -14.84 -0.45 14.59
N GLY A 134 -14.77 -1.74 14.84
CA GLY A 134 -13.65 -2.39 15.51
C GLY A 134 -12.40 -2.47 14.62
N ALA A 135 -12.56 -2.85 13.34
CA ALA A 135 -11.48 -2.88 12.36
C ALA A 135 -10.91 -1.46 12.11
N ILE A 136 -11.79 -0.47 11.94
CA ILE A 136 -11.42 0.94 11.80
C ILE A 136 -10.69 1.45 13.04
N GLN A 137 -11.22 1.15 14.25
CA GLN A 137 -10.58 1.54 15.50
C GLN A 137 -9.18 0.94 15.65
N ALA A 138 -9.00 -0.34 15.32
CA ALA A 138 -7.70 -0.98 15.36
C ALA A 138 -6.72 -0.28 14.40
N THR A 139 -7.13 -0.04 13.16
CA THR A 139 -6.30 0.66 12.16
C THR A 139 -5.92 2.06 12.62
N ARG A 140 -6.86 2.82 13.18
CA ARG A 140 -6.58 4.14 13.76
C ARG A 140 -5.55 4.08 14.86
N LEU A 141 -5.69 3.14 15.81
CA LEU A 141 -4.74 2.98 16.93
C LEU A 141 -3.34 2.61 16.44
N VAL A 142 -3.22 1.82 15.38
CA VAL A 142 -1.92 1.54 14.72
C VAL A 142 -1.37 2.81 14.10
N ALA A 143 -2.17 3.55 13.32
CA ALA A 143 -1.77 4.80 12.69
C ALA A 143 -1.33 5.86 13.72
N ASP A 144 -2.09 6.01 14.82
CA ASP A 144 -1.77 6.94 15.91
C ASP A 144 -0.38 6.63 16.52
N ARG A 145 -0.04 5.34 16.75
CA ARG A 145 1.27 4.95 17.28
C ARG A 145 2.39 5.16 16.29
N LEU A 146 2.17 4.79 15.02
CA LEU A 146 3.15 5.03 13.96
C LEU A 146 3.44 6.53 13.84
N ALA A 147 2.42 7.36 13.89
CA ALA A 147 2.56 8.81 13.84
C ALA A 147 3.30 9.38 15.06
N GLN A 148 3.00 8.90 16.27
CA GLN A 148 3.73 9.29 17.49
C GLN A 148 5.22 8.94 17.44
N ARG A 149 5.59 7.85 16.74
CA ARG A 149 7.00 7.47 16.51
C ARG A 149 7.63 8.17 15.30
N GLY A 150 6.88 9.05 14.61
CA GLY A 150 7.32 9.68 13.36
C GLY A 150 7.47 8.68 12.20
N GLU A 151 6.74 7.57 12.24
CA GLU A 151 6.75 6.50 11.23
C GLU A 151 5.56 6.58 10.28
N PHE A 152 4.59 7.45 10.56
CA PHE A 152 3.48 7.76 9.67
C PHE A 152 3.20 9.26 9.63
N ALA A 153 3.24 9.82 8.44
CA ALA A 153 2.70 11.12 8.08
C ALA A 153 1.87 10.92 6.81
N GLY A 154 0.56 11.20 6.87
CA GLY A 154 -0.32 10.86 5.75
C GLY A 154 -1.79 10.93 6.07
N ALA A 155 -2.61 10.27 5.25
CA ALA A 155 -4.05 10.28 5.37
C ALA A 155 -4.65 8.89 5.08
N ILE A 156 -5.74 8.55 5.79
CA ILE A 156 -6.53 7.35 5.56
C ILE A 156 -7.97 7.73 5.35
N ILE A 157 -8.62 7.12 4.37
CA ILE A 157 -10.07 7.16 4.13
C ILE A 157 -10.58 5.73 3.97
N VAL A 158 -11.71 5.43 4.60
CA VAL A 158 -12.49 4.20 4.37
C VAL A 158 -13.90 4.62 3.98
N GLU A 159 -14.36 4.20 2.80
CA GLU A 159 -15.71 4.45 2.30
C GLU A 159 -16.41 3.13 2.00
N ARG A 160 -17.70 3.01 2.34
CA ARG A 160 -18.54 1.89 1.99
C ARG A 160 -19.84 2.39 1.36
N GLU A 161 -20.25 1.78 0.23
CA GLU A 161 -21.48 2.18 -0.50
C GLU A 161 -21.51 3.70 -0.74
N GLY A 162 -20.38 4.29 -1.09
CA GLY A 162 -20.24 5.73 -1.30
C GLY A 162 -20.32 6.60 -0.04
N LYS A 163 -20.44 6.01 1.16
CA LYS A 163 -20.47 6.73 2.44
C LYS A 163 -19.14 6.62 3.15
N ARG A 164 -18.69 7.75 3.68
CA ARG A 164 -17.45 7.81 4.46
C ARG A 164 -17.66 7.22 5.85
N LEU A 165 -17.02 6.06 6.12
CA LEU A 165 -17.01 5.43 7.44
C LEU A 165 -15.90 6.00 8.32
N PHE A 166 -14.76 6.35 7.71
CA PHE A 166 -13.61 6.90 8.43
C PHE A 166 -12.79 7.83 7.54
N ALA A 167 -12.26 8.90 8.14
CA ALA A 167 -11.28 9.76 7.51
C ALA A 167 -10.43 10.44 8.59
N ALA A 168 -9.12 10.36 8.46
CA ALA A 168 -8.19 11.03 9.36
C ALA A 168 -6.84 11.27 8.66
N SER A 169 -6.06 12.20 9.21
CA SER A 169 -4.73 12.52 8.75
C SER A 169 -3.77 12.74 9.91
N TRP A 170 -2.49 12.51 9.69
CA TRP A 170 -1.43 12.57 10.69
C TRP A 170 -0.20 13.27 10.14
N GLY A 171 0.54 13.92 11.02
CA GLY A 171 1.81 14.55 10.72
C GLY A 171 1.68 15.95 10.13
N GLU A 172 2.81 16.48 9.70
CA GLU A 172 2.97 17.82 9.13
C GLU A 172 3.57 17.73 7.72
N VAL A 173 3.26 18.73 6.88
CA VAL A 173 3.82 18.85 5.52
C VAL A 173 5.35 18.93 5.55
N ARG A 174 5.89 19.63 6.54
CA ARG A 174 7.32 19.64 6.90
C ARG A 174 7.40 19.47 8.43
N PRO A 175 8.22 18.58 8.95
CA PRO A 175 8.37 18.43 10.38
C PRO A 175 8.73 19.75 11.07
N GLY A 176 7.96 20.12 12.10
CA GLY A 176 8.16 21.37 12.86
C GLY A 176 7.63 22.64 12.18
N SER A 177 6.93 22.51 11.06
CA SER A 177 6.37 23.67 10.34
C SER A 177 5.07 24.20 10.92
N GLY A 178 4.37 23.42 11.75
CA GLY A 178 3.02 23.71 12.21
C GLY A 178 1.92 23.55 11.14
N ARG A 179 2.29 23.14 9.91
CA ARG A 179 1.35 22.88 8.80
C ARG A 179 0.92 21.44 8.79
N ALA A 180 -0.22 21.15 9.41
CA ALA A 180 -0.75 19.80 9.48
C ALA A 180 -1.11 19.26 8.08
N ILE A 181 -0.88 17.96 7.88
CA ILE A 181 -1.45 17.23 6.75
C ILE A 181 -2.95 17.14 6.93
N THR A 182 -3.70 17.37 5.85
CA THR A 182 -5.16 17.28 5.79
C THR A 182 -5.58 16.25 4.74
N LEU A 183 -6.86 15.95 4.64
CA LEU A 183 -7.39 15.09 3.60
C LEU A 183 -7.30 15.70 2.19
N ASP A 184 -7.08 17.01 2.09
CA ASP A 184 -6.88 17.74 0.84
C ASP A 184 -5.41 18.07 0.55
N THR A 185 -4.48 17.67 1.43
CA THR A 185 -3.05 17.82 1.18
C THR A 185 -2.62 16.90 0.04
N PRO A 186 -2.01 17.41 -1.05
CA PRO A 186 -1.51 16.59 -2.14
C PRO A 186 -0.33 15.74 -1.66
N MET A 187 -0.36 14.45 -1.97
CA MET A 187 0.68 13.49 -1.60
C MET A 187 1.21 12.76 -2.84
N LEU A 188 2.47 12.36 -2.80
CA LEU A 188 3.10 11.59 -3.89
C LEU A 188 2.43 10.22 -4.05
N LEU A 189 2.15 9.84 -5.30
CA LEU A 189 1.35 8.65 -5.61
C LEU A 189 2.17 7.41 -5.97
N ALA A 190 3.46 7.55 -6.24
CA ALA A 190 4.28 6.44 -6.73
C ALA A 190 3.56 5.67 -7.87
N SER A 191 3.63 4.33 -7.87
CA SER A 191 3.04 3.49 -8.94
C SER A 191 1.52 3.55 -9.05
N SER A 192 0.78 4.04 -8.04
CA SER A 192 -0.68 4.17 -8.15
C SER A 192 -1.11 5.15 -9.25
N GLY A 193 -0.21 6.07 -9.68
CA GLY A 193 -0.41 6.91 -10.86
C GLY A 193 -0.59 6.12 -12.18
N LYS A 194 -0.21 4.84 -12.24
CA LYS A 194 -0.45 3.97 -13.42
C LYS A 194 -1.92 3.84 -13.78
N MET A 195 -2.81 3.93 -12.79
CA MET A 195 -4.26 3.90 -13.02
C MET A 195 -4.69 5.06 -13.94
N PHE A 196 -4.10 6.25 -13.80
CA PHE A 196 -4.42 7.38 -14.68
C PHE A 196 -3.93 7.14 -16.11
N THR A 197 -2.76 6.53 -16.29
CA THR A 197 -2.24 6.13 -17.62
C THR A 197 -3.16 5.12 -18.28
N ALA A 198 -3.59 4.10 -17.54
CA ALA A 198 -4.49 3.08 -18.03
C ALA A 198 -5.84 3.68 -18.45
N VAL A 199 -6.45 4.50 -17.60
CA VAL A 199 -7.70 5.22 -17.93
C VAL A 199 -7.52 6.09 -19.17
N SER A 200 -6.40 6.82 -19.31
CA SER A 200 -6.11 7.64 -20.48
C SER A 200 -6.03 6.82 -21.77
N ILE A 201 -5.33 5.68 -21.75
CA ILE A 201 -5.27 4.77 -22.92
C ILE A 201 -6.67 4.24 -23.24
N LEU A 202 -7.43 3.81 -22.25
CA LEU A 202 -8.77 3.27 -22.46
C LEU A 202 -9.77 4.33 -22.96
N GLN A 203 -9.62 5.60 -22.59
CA GLN A 203 -10.37 6.72 -23.19
C GLN A 203 -10.03 6.85 -24.67
N LEU A 204 -8.76 6.73 -25.05
CA LEU A 204 -8.37 6.75 -26.46
C LEU A 204 -8.86 5.53 -27.23
N VAL A 205 -8.97 4.36 -26.55
CA VAL A 205 -9.61 3.16 -27.12
C VAL A 205 -11.11 3.40 -27.35
N ALA A 206 -11.82 3.93 -26.36
CA ALA A 206 -13.23 4.28 -26.48
C ALA A 206 -13.50 5.28 -27.63
N ALA A 207 -12.54 6.19 -27.87
CA ALA A 207 -12.59 7.15 -28.97
C ALA A 207 -12.17 6.57 -30.34
N GLY A 208 -11.84 5.28 -30.43
CA GLY A 208 -11.36 4.62 -31.66
C GLY A 208 -9.98 5.08 -32.14
N LYS A 209 -9.22 5.81 -31.31
CA LYS A 209 -7.88 6.35 -31.64
C LYS A 209 -6.76 5.36 -31.33
N VAL A 210 -6.97 4.44 -30.40
CA VAL A 210 -6.03 3.39 -30.01
C VAL A 210 -6.75 2.05 -30.03
N GLU A 211 -6.06 1.00 -30.47
CA GLU A 211 -6.52 -0.38 -30.44
C GLU A 211 -5.66 -1.16 -29.44
N LEU A 212 -6.28 -1.90 -28.51
CA LEU A 212 -5.56 -2.64 -27.47
C LEU A 212 -4.56 -3.65 -28.03
N ASP A 213 -4.90 -4.30 -29.12
CA ASP A 213 -4.08 -5.37 -29.71
C ASP A 213 -3.18 -4.88 -30.85
N ALA A 214 -3.18 -3.55 -31.11
CA ALA A 214 -2.25 -2.97 -32.05
C ALA A 214 -0.84 -2.84 -31.42
N PRO A 215 0.23 -3.03 -32.20
CA PRO A 215 1.60 -2.83 -31.77
C PRO A 215 1.88 -1.33 -31.52
N ILE A 216 2.77 -1.03 -30.56
CA ILE A 216 3.13 0.35 -30.24
C ILE A 216 3.76 1.08 -31.43
N GLY A 217 4.47 0.36 -32.32
CA GLY A 217 5.08 0.93 -33.53
C GLY A 217 4.07 1.54 -34.50
N ARG A 218 2.76 1.21 -34.39
CA ARG A 218 1.69 1.88 -35.15
C ARG A 218 1.54 3.34 -34.72
N TYR A 219 1.81 3.65 -33.45
CA TYR A 219 1.68 4.99 -32.87
C TYR A 219 3.03 5.69 -32.73
N LEU A 220 4.06 4.96 -32.34
CA LEU A 220 5.43 5.42 -32.18
C LEU A 220 6.28 4.96 -33.39
N THR A 221 6.03 5.57 -34.55
CA THR A 221 6.56 5.11 -35.86
C THR A 221 8.09 5.14 -35.96
N GLU A 222 8.75 5.96 -35.14
CA GLU A 222 10.20 6.11 -35.09
C GLU A 222 10.83 5.41 -33.86
N TYR A 223 10.10 4.44 -33.25
CA TYR A 223 10.61 3.74 -32.07
C TYR A 223 11.91 2.98 -32.39
N PRO A 224 12.98 3.15 -31.60
CA PRO A 224 14.32 2.69 -31.99
C PRO A 224 14.48 1.18 -32.16
N ASN A 225 13.79 0.37 -31.32
CA ASN A 225 13.91 -1.10 -31.38
C ASN A 225 12.72 -1.73 -32.10
N ALA A 226 12.98 -2.44 -33.20
CA ALA A 226 11.96 -3.03 -34.05
C ALA A 226 11.17 -4.16 -33.36
N GLU A 227 11.78 -4.92 -32.45
CA GLU A 227 11.09 -6.01 -31.73
C GLU A 227 10.18 -5.41 -30.64
N MET A 228 10.65 -4.42 -29.89
CA MET A 228 9.80 -3.71 -28.92
C MET A 228 8.66 -2.98 -29.63
N ALA A 229 8.86 -2.46 -30.83
CA ALA A 229 7.80 -1.84 -31.63
C ALA A 229 6.61 -2.77 -31.95
N LYS A 230 6.81 -4.10 -31.90
CA LYS A 230 5.76 -5.12 -32.10
C LYS A 230 4.91 -5.39 -30.86
N VAL A 231 5.34 -4.96 -29.67
CA VAL A 231 4.61 -5.15 -28.42
C VAL A 231 3.28 -4.41 -28.47
N THR A 232 2.18 -5.07 -28.06
CA THR A 232 0.85 -4.46 -28.11
C THR A 232 0.59 -3.56 -26.91
N ILE A 233 -0.36 -2.65 -27.07
CA ILE A 233 -0.86 -1.78 -25.98
C ILE A 233 -1.35 -2.63 -24.80
N ARG A 234 -2.12 -3.69 -25.06
CA ARG A 234 -2.62 -4.64 -24.05
C ARG A 234 -1.47 -5.28 -23.27
N GLN A 235 -0.42 -5.75 -23.95
CA GLN A 235 0.73 -6.38 -23.32
C GLN A 235 1.51 -5.42 -22.42
N LEU A 236 1.55 -4.13 -22.73
CA LEU A 236 2.13 -3.13 -21.83
C LEU A 236 1.22 -2.86 -20.63
N LEU A 237 -0.10 -2.71 -20.83
CA LEU A 237 -1.06 -2.43 -19.76
C LEU A 237 -1.10 -3.55 -18.69
N ASN A 238 -0.87 -4.81 -19.08
CA ASN A 238 -0.92 -5.97 -18.17
C ASN A 238 0.46 -6.57 -17.83
N HIS A 239 1.54 -5.79 -18.05
CA HIS A 239 2.92 -6.18 -17.74
C HIS A 239 3.44 -7.43 -18.44
N ARG A 240 2.94 -7.73 -19.66
CA ARG A 240 3.36 -8.88 -20.48
C ARG A 240 4.21 -8.48 -21.70
N GLY A 241 4.59 -7.23 -21.79
CA GLY A 241 5.33 -6.70 -22.95
C GLY A 241 6.82 -6.98 -22.96
N GLY A 242 7.42 -7.37 -21.83
CA GLY A 242 8.86 -7.55 -21.71
C GLY A 242 9.67 -6.24 -21.78
N ALA A 243 9.05 -5.09 -21.51
CA ALA A 243 9.70 -3.78 -21.67
C ALA A 243 10.79 -3.49 -20.61
N GLY A 244 10.87 -4.29 -19.55
CA GLY A 244 11.83 -4.10 -18.47
C GLY A 244 11.55 -2.89 -17.60
N ASP A 245 12.50 -2.55 -16.75
CA ASP A 245 12.37 -1.39 -15.86
C ASP A 245 13.12 -0.16 -16.41
N ILE A 246 12.82 0.98 -15.80
CA ILE A 246 13.51 2.24 -16.11
C ILE A 246 14.87 2.21 -15.40
N GLY A 247 15.97 2.25 -16.17
CA GLY A 247 17.33 2.25 -15.63
C GLY A 247 17.74 3.53 -14.88
N ILE A 248 16.81 4.36 -14.40
CA ILE A 248 17.10 5.68 -13.85
C ILE A 248 16.78 5.80 -12.35
N LEU A 249 16.33 4.73 -11.69
CA LEU A 249 15.84 4.79 -10.31
C LEU A 249 16.90 4.49 -9.23
N GLY A 250 18.17 4.35 -9.57
CA GLY A 250 19.26 4.10 -8.61
C GLY A 250 19.93 5.37 -8.08
N ARG A 251 20.64 5.23 -6.93
CA ARG A 251 21.40 6.34 -6.29
C ARG A 251 22.53 6.87 -7.17
N ASP A 252 23.13 6.01 -7.99
CA ASP A 252 24.27 6.34 -8.87
C ASP A 252 23.86 7.09 -10.14
N GLU A 253 22.56 7.29 -10.36
CA GLU A 253 21.98 7.91 -11.54
C GLU A 253 21.67 9.40 -11.38
N GLY A 254 22.14 10.05 -10.31
CA GLY A 254 21.85 11.45 -10.02
C GLY A 254 22.13 12.41 -11.19
N ALA A 255 23.17 12.13 -11.97
CA ALA A 255 23.48 12.93 -13.18
C ALA A 255 22.44 12.72 -14.30
N ASN A 256 21.87 11.53 -14.44
CA ASN A 256 20.84 11.24 -15.44
C ASN A 256 19.47 11.76 -15.00
N ARG A 257 19.12 11.69 -13.72
CA ARG A 257 17.87 12.26 -13.19
C ARG A 257 17.70 13.74 -13.49
N ALA A 258 18.78 14.50 -13.40
CA ALA A 258 18.76 15.93 -13.73
C ALA A 258 18.48 16.20 -15.21
N ARG A 259 18.79 15.26 -16.10
CA ARG A 259 18.62 15.36 -17.55
C ARG A 259 17.26 14.85 -18.02
N VAL A 260 16.66 13.90 -17.32
CA VAL A 260 15.38 13.29 -17.71
C VAL A 260 14.22 14.15 -17.23
N ARG A 261 13.55 14.79 -18.15
CA ARG A 261 12.43 15.71 -17.89
C ARG A 261 11.14 15.31 -18.61
N THR A 262 11.26 14.55 -19.70
CA THR A 262 10.16 14.19 -20.59
C THR A 262 10.11 12.66 -20.81
N LEU A 263 9.00 12.18 -21.35
CA LEU A 263 8.88 10.79 -21.78
C LEU A 263 9.81 10.49 -22.95
N ALA A 264 10.08 11.47 -23.80
CA ALA A 264 11.02 11.35 -24.91
C ALA A 264 12.45 11.11 -24.41
N ASP A 265 12.90 11.82 -23.36
CA ASP A 265 14.23 11.60 -22.76
C ASP A 265 14.34 10.16 -22.22
N MET A 266 13.26 9.62 -21.63
CA MET A 266 13.22 8.24 -21.14
C MET A 266 13.31 7.22 -22.28
N ILE A 267 12.68 7.52 -23.42
CA ILE A 267 12.76 6.68 -24.63
C ILE A 267 14.16 6.78 -25.27
N GLU A 268 14.77 7.94 -25.30
CA GLU A 268 16.14 8.12 -25.80
C GLU A 268 17.12 7.21 -25.03
N ILE A 269 17.00 7.13 -23.72
CA ILE A 269 17.87 6.30 -22.87
C ILE A 269 17.55 4.81 -23.00
N ASN A 270 16.28 4.41 -23.02
CA ASN A 270 15.86 3.02 -22.88
C ASN A 270 15.38 2.37 -24.18
N GLY A 271 15.00 3.15 -25.19
CA GLY A 271 14.27 2.69 -26.38
C GLY A 271 15.03 1.75 -27.30
N GLY A 272 16.36 1.71 -27.23
CA GLY A 272 17.18 0.77 -27.98
C GLY A 272 17.15 -0.67 -27.47
N ARG A 273 16.62 -0.92 -26.25
CA ARG A 273 16.59 -2.26 -25.65
C ARG A 273 15.53 -3.14 -26.32
N PRO A 274 15.87 -4.43 -26.62
CA PRO A 274 14.85 -5.40 -27.03
C PRO A 274 13.97 -5.80 -25.83
N PRO A 275 12.82 -6.47 -26.08
CA PRO A 275 12.08 -7.12 -25.00
C PRO A 275 12.95 -8.11 -24.22
N GLU A 276 12.85 -8.11 -22.89
CA GLU A 276 13.59 -9.00 -21.99
C GLU A 276 13.14 -10.47 -22.12
N PHE A 277 11.93 -10.67 -22.65
CA PHE A 277 11.35 -11.97 -22.95
C PHE A 277 10.35 -11.85 -24.13
N PRO A 278 9.97 -12.94 -24.80
CA PRO A 278 8.98 -12.89 -25.87
C PRO A 278 7.67 -12.29 -25.37
N PRO A 279 7.16 -11.20 -25.97
CA PRO A 279 5.94 -10.54 -25.51
C PRO A 279 4.75 -11.51 -25.41
N GLY A 280 4.04 -11.47 -24.29
CA GLY A 280 2.93 -12.38 -23.99
C GLY A 280 3.32 -13.70 -23.33
N SER A 281 4.62 -14.08 -23.25
CA SER A 281 5.03 -15.39 -22.72
C SER A 281 5.05 -15.49 -21.19
N LYS A 282 5.28 -14.38 -20.50
CA LYS A 282 5.22 -14.28 -19.03
C LYS A 282 4.77 -12.89 -18.59
N THR A 283 4.54 -12.72 -17.30
CA THR A 283 4.24 -11.45 -16.68
C THR A 283 5.41 -11.00 -15.82
N GLU A 284 5.88 -9.76 -16.05
CA GLU A 284 6.92 -9.12 -15.24
C GLU A 284 6.64 -7.62 -15.17
N TYR A 285 6.55 -7.10 -13.95
CA TYR A 285 6.20 -5.70 -13.70
C TYR A 285 7.17 -4.75 -14.41
N SER A 286 6.65 -3.78 -15.14
CA SER A 286 7.45 -2.88 -15.97
C SER A 286 7.01 -1.43 -15.78
N ASN A 287 7.91 -0.60 -15.28
CA ASN A 287 7.73 0.85 -15.30
C ASN A 287 7.92 1.42 -16.71
N TYR A 288 8.90 0.88 -17.45
CA TYR A 288 9.17 1.39 -18.80
C TYR A 288 8.01 1.12 -19.77
N GLY A 289 7.29 0.01 -19.62
CA GLY A 289 6.07 -0.23 -20.40
C GLY A 289 5.03 0.87 -20.25
N PHE A 290 4.88 1.44 -19.05
CA PHE A 290 3.97 2.55 -18.81
C PHE A 290 4.52 3.90 -19.35
N ILE A 291 5.84 4.09 -19.41
CA ILE A 291 6.44 5.21 -20.14
C ILE A 291 6.04 5.18 -21.61
N LEU A 292 6.10 3.99 -22.25
CA LEU A 292 5.69 3.80 -23.64
C LEU A 292 4.20 4.11 -23.84
N LEU A 293 3.33 3.67 -22.92
CA LEU A 293 1.91 4.04 -22.95
C LEU A 293 1.70 5.54 -22.84
N GLY A 294 2.44 6.23 -21.98
CA GLY A 294 2.43 7.69 -21.90
C GLY A 294 2.82 8.36 -23.20
N ALA A 295 3.87 7.88 -23.86
CA ALA A 295 4.29 8.38 -25.16
C ALA A 295 3.24 8.15 -26.26
N VAL A 296 2.51 7.03 -26.22
CA VAL A 296 1.35 6.78 -27.10
C VAL A 296 0.24 7.81 -26.82
N ILE A 297 -0.05 8.10 -25.54
CA ILE A 297 -1.03 9.15 -25.19
C ILE A 297 -0.63 10.49 -25.81
N GLU A 298 0.60 10.92 -25.61
CA GLU A 298 1.11 12.20 -26.18
C GLU A 298 1.00 12.23 -27.70
N ARG A 299 1.45 11.17 -28.36
CA ARG A 299 1.45 11.08 -29.83
C ARG A 299 0.05 11.11 -30.42
N VAL A 300 -0.89 10.38 -29.81
CA VAL A 300 -2.26 10.22 -30.34
C VAL A 300 -3.16 11.41 -30.00
N SER A 301 -2.97 12.02 -28.82
CA SER A 301 -3.77 13.15 -28.37
C SER A 301 -3.24 14.50 -28.84
N GLY A 302 -1.93 14.59 -29.11
CA GLY A 302 -1.24 15.87 -29.36
C GLY A 302 -1.05 16.73 -28.11
N MET A 303 -1.29 16.19 -26.92
CA MET A 303 -1.16 16.85 -25.61
C MET A 303 0.01 16.25 -24.84
N ALA A 304 0.67 17.03 -23.98
CA ALA A 304 1.57 16.46 -22.99
C ALA A 304 0.81 15.53 -22.04
N TYR A 305 1.46 14.46 -21.56
CA TYR A 305 0.82 13.45 -20.70
C TYR A 305 0.12 14.07 -19.49
N ALA A 306 0.80 14.98 -18.79
CA ALA A 306 0.25 15.67 -17.61
C ALA A 306 -1.00 16.49 -17.95
N ASP A 307 -0.99 17.20 -19.09
CA ASP A 307 -2.11 18.02 -19.54
C ASP A 307 -3.31 17.15 -19.95
N TYR A 308 -3.05 16.00 -20.58
CA TYR A 308 -4.09 15.04 -20.91
C TYR A 308 -4.78 14.51 -19.64
N VAL A 309 -4.02 14.05 -18.66
CA VAL A 309 -4.57 13.54 -17.40
C VAL A 309 -5.34 14.64 -16.65
N GLN A 310 -4.79 15.86 -16.61
CA GLN A 310 -5.48 17.01 -15.99
C GLN A 310 -6.84 17.27 -16.64
N ALA A 311 -6.88 17.34 -17.97
CA ALA A 311 -8.10 17.67 -18.71
C ALA A 311 -9.15 16.55 -18.76
N HIS A 312 -8.69 15.29 -18.86
CA HIS A 312 -9.58 14.16 -19.15
C HIS A 312 -9.85 13.27 -17.94
N ILE A 313 -9.10 13.41 -16.84
CA ILE A 313 -9.28 12.62 -15.61
C ILE A 313 -9.51 13.53 -14.41
N PHE A 314 -8.55 14.40 -14.06
CA PHE A 314 -8.62 15.17 -12.82
C PHE A 314 -9.79 16.16 -12.83
N ALA A 315 -9.91 16.96 -13.87
CA ALA A 315 -11.00 17.93 -13.97
C ALA A 315 -12.39 17.27 -14.02
N PRO A 316 -12.65 16.23 -14.86
CA PRO A 316 -13.93 15.54 -14.86
C PRO A 316 -14.25 14.84 -13.53
N ALA A 317 -13.26 14.25 -12.83
CA ALA A 317 -13.46 13.61 -11.53
C ALA A 317 -13.55 14.62 -10.36
N GLY A 318 -13.30 15.90 -10.59
CA GLY A 318 -13.30 16.92 -9.54
C GLY A 318 -12.09 16.85 -8.60
N MET A 319 -10.94 16.40 -9.11
CA MET A 319 -9.69 16.20 -8.35
C MET A 319 -8.88 17.51 -8.32
N ALA A 320 -9.31 18.45 -7.48
CA ALA A 320 -8.76 19.82 -7.46
C ALA A 320 -7.35 19.93 -6.84
N HIS A 321 -6.95 18.94 -6.04
CA HIS A 321 -5.65 18.87 -5.35
C HIS A 321 -4.75 17.76 -5.95
N SER A 322 -4.86 17.59 -7.29
CA SER A 322 -4.09 16.58 -8.03
C SER A 322 -3.36 17.23 -9.19
N GLY A 323 -2.19 16.69 -9.54
CA GLY A 323 -1.39 17.26 -10.62
C GLY A 323 -0.03 16.58 -10.78
N PHE A 324 0.78 17.19 -11.64
CA PHE A 324 2.15 16.75 -11.92
C PHE A 324 3.12 17.92 -11.69
N PRO A 325 3.26 18.43 -10.46
CA PRO A 325 4.25 19.45 -10.16
C PRO A 325 5.66 18.89 -10.43
N ASP A 326 6.59 19.76 -10.80
CA ASP A 326 7.99 19.38 -10.84
C ASP A 326 8.59 19.42 -9.42
N ARG A 327 9.80 18.85 -9.31
CA ARG A 327 10.48 18.68 -8.03
C ARG A 327 10.74 20.00 -7.29
N ASP A 328 10.88 21.12 -8.00
CA ASP A 328 11.16 22.41 -7.40
C ASP A 328 9.89 23.10 -6.86
N HIS A 329 8.70 22.53 -7.13
CA HIS A 329 7.38 23.05 -6.74
C HIS A 329 6.59 22.04 -5.87
N LEU A 330 7.25 21.45 -4.87
CA LEU A 330 6.65 20.50 -3.94
C LEU A 330 6.40 21.06 -2.53
N ASP A 331 6.26 22.39 -2.38
CA ASP A 331 6.12 23.05 -1.07
C ASP A 331 4.88 22.61 -0.30
N GLU A 332 3.81 22.26 -1.01
CA GLU A 332 2.54 21.76 -0.44
C GLU A 332 2.52 20.25 -0.24
N VAL A 333 3.49 19.53 -0.80
CA VAL A 333 3.58 18.06 -0.72
C VAL A 333 4.37 17.67 0.51
N PRO A 334 3.90 16.74 1.37
CA PRO A 334 4.65 16.31 2.54
C PRO A 334 6.04 15.78 2.18
N LEU A 335 7.03 16.19 2.97
CA LEU A 335 8.40 15.70 2.84
C LEU A 335 8.43 14.23 3.26
N GLY A 336 8.80 13.37 2.33
CA GLY A 336 8.96 11.94 2.58
C GLY A 336 10.28 11.62 3.29
N PHE A 337 10.28 10.57 4.10
CA PHE A 337 11.47 10.07 4.78
C PHE A 337 11.66 8.57 4.51
N THR A 338 12.90 8.20 4.16
CA THR A 338 13.27 6.82 3.85
C THR A 338 14.45 6.36 4.68
N ARG A 339 14.48 5.06 5.02
CA ARG A 339 15.63 4.37 5.63
C ARG A 339 16.49 3.63 4.61
N TYR A 340 16.09 3.61 3.36
CA TYR A 340 16.71 2.77 2.33
C TYR A 340 18.16 3.13 2.03
N PHE A 341 18.55 4.38 2.27
CA PHE A 341 19.93 4.87 2.05
C PHE A 341 20.62 5.29 3.33
N GLY A 342 19.98 5.12 4.48
CA GLY A 342 20.57 5.43 5.77
C GLY A 342 21.60 4.37 6.16
N GLU A 343 22.83 4.78 6.47
CA GLU A 343 23.69 3.93 7.27
C GLU A 343 23.02 3.75 8.64
N GLN A 344 22.81 2.50 9.05
CA GLN A 344 22.35 2.14 10.39
C GLN A 344 21.10 2.90 10.87
N GLU A 345 19.95 2.74 10.16
CA GLU A 345 18.63 3.14 10.65
C GLU A 345 18.28 4.65 10.64
N ALA A 346 19.15 5.53 10.24
CA ALA A 346 18.82 6.94 10.15
C ALA A 346 17.83 7.21 8.99
N LYS A 347 16.72 7.88 9.30
CA LYS A 347 15.79 8.38 8.27
C LYS A 347 16.39 9.59 7.57
N VAL A 348 16.37 9.59 6.25
CA VAL A 348 16.79 10.73 5.42
C VAL A 348 15.63 11.23 4.57
N PRO A 349 15.57 12.53 4.23
CA PRO A 349 14.60 13.04 3.28
C PRO A 349 14.71 12.36 1.92
N ASN A 350 13.60 12.16 1.25
CA ASN A 350 13.54 11.52 -0.07
C ASN A 350 13.81 12.46 -1.25
N THR A 351 14.10 13.73 -1.01
CA THR A 351 14.27 14.78 -2.05
C THR A 351 15.22 14.37 -3.16
N ASP A 352 16.36 13.76 -2.81
CA ASP A 352 17.37 13.34 -3.80
C ASP A 352 16.97 12.08 -4.59
N THR A 353 15.90 11.40 -4.18
CA THR A 353 15.39 10.22 -4.86
C THR A 353 14.27 10.51 -5.84
N LEU A 354 13.69 11.71 -5.77
CA LEU A 354 12.56 12.09 -6.61
C LEU A 354 13.00 12.33 -8.07
N PRO A 355 12.21 11.85 -9.06
CA PRO A 355 12.38 12.27 -10.44
C PRO A 355 12.09 13.78 -10.57
N TRP A 356 12.43 14.36 -11.73
CA TRP A 356 12.09 15.74 -12.00
C TRP A 356 10.59 16.02 -11.85
N ARG A 357 9.77 15.10 -12.36
CA ARG A 357 8.30 15.14 -12.32
C ARG A 357 7.74 13.75 -12.34
N GLY A 358 6.55 13.55 -11.84
CA GLY A 358 5.80 12.31 -12.03
C GLY A 358 5.57 12.03 -13.53
N SER A 359 5.52 10.76 -13.90
CA SER A 359 5.41 10.29 -15.28
C SER A 359 4.25 9.32 -15.46
N ALA A 360 4.09 8.79 -16.65
CA ALA A 360 3.11 7.76 -16.96
C ALA A 360 3.34 6.42 -16.23
N ALA A 361 4.57 6.17 -15.77
CA ALA A 361 4.90 4.98 -14.97
C ALA A 361 4.53 5.13 -13.47
N GLY A 362 4.11 6.31 -13.08
CA GLY A 362 3.75 6.62 -11.71
C GLY A 362 4.21 8.02 -11.28
N GLY A 363 3.93 8.34 -10.04
CA GLY A 363 4.16 9.68 -9.51
C GLY A 363 2.99 10.61 -9.82
N GLY A 364 3.27 11.91 -9.85
CA GLY A 364 2.24 12.91 -9.67
C GLY A 364 1.81 13.00 -8.21
N VAL A 365 0.88 13.89 -7.94
CA VAL A 365 0.31 14.08 -6.61
C VAL A 365 -1.21 14.03 -6.66
N ALA A 366 -1.82 13.56 -5.59
CA ALA A 366 -3.26 13.71 -5.34
C ALA A 366 -3.53 13.75 -3.84
N SER A 367 -4.61 14.40 -3.45
CA SER A 367 -5.10 14.33 -2.08
C SER A 367 -5.91 13.05 -1.84
N ALA A 368 -6.06 12.65 -0.57
CA ALA A 368 -6.88 11.48 -0.23
C ALA A 368 -8.35 11.68 -0.67
N ASN A 369 -8.89 12.88 -0.54
CA ASN A 369 -10.22 13.23 -1.05
C ASN A 369 -10.31 13.10 -2.57
N ASP A 370 -9.28 13.49 -3.31
CA ASP A 370 -9.28 13.38 -4.76
C ASP A 370 -9.19 11.93 -5.22
N VAL A 371 -8.38 11.10 -4.55
CA VAL A 371 -8.33 9.67 -4.83
C VAL A 371 -9.71 9.03 -4.57
N ALA A 372 -10.41 9.42 -3.49
CA ALA A 372 -11.78 8.97 -3.23
C ALA A 372 -12.75 9.37 -4.36
N ARG A 373 -12.65 10.61 -4.86
CA ARG A 373 -13.45 11.08 -6.02
C ARG A 373 -13.16 10.26 -7.27
N PHE A 374 -11.89 9.97 -7.55
CA PHE A 374 -11.50 9.14 -8.68
C PHE A 374 -12.13 7.74 -8.60
N PHE A 375 -11.99 7.06 -7.47
CA PHE A 375 -12.58 5.73 -7.25
C PHE A 375 -14.11 5.76 -7.32
N GLY A 376 -14.75 6.76 -6.74
CA GLY A 376 -16.21 6.93 -6.85
C GLY A 376 -16.71 7.28 -8.26
N THR A 377 -15.85 7.85 -9.10
CA THR A 377 -16.21 8.25 -10.48
C THR A 377 -16.01 7.12 -11.50
N LEU A 378 -15.02 6.23 -11.28
CA LEU A 378 -14.69 5.15 -12.23
C LEU A 378 -15.89 4.26 -12.61
N PRO A 379 -16.69 3.73 -11.65
CA PRO A 379 -17.81 2.84 -12.00
C PRO A 379 -19.02 3.58 -12.61
N THR A 380 -19.04 4.91 -12.63
CA THR A 380 -20.21 5.69 -13.09
C THR A 380 -20.33 5.82 -14.61
N GLY A 381 -19.33 5.38 -15.36
CA GLY A 381 -19.27 5.59 -16.81
C GLY A 381 -18.77 6.99 -17.23
N LYS A 382 -18.48 7.88 -16.28
CA LYS A 382 -18.07 9.26 -16.57
C LYS A 382 -16.66 9.36 -17.14
N LEU A 383 -15.74 8.52 -16.65
CA LEU A 383 -14.34 8.49 -17.12
C LEU A 383 -14.11 7.44 -18.18
N LEU A 384 -14.75 6.29 -18.07
CA LEU A 384 -14.65 5.15 -18.99
C LEU A 384 -16.04 4.56 -19.23
N PRO A 385 -16.33 4.05 -20.45
CA PRO A 385 -17.46 3.16 -20.65
C PRO A 385 -17.41 1.95 -19.68
N PRO A 386 -18.58 1.50 -19.17
CA PRO A 386 -18.62 0.43 -18.17
C PRO A 386 -17.88 -0.84 -18.60
N GLU A 387 -17.98 -1.23 -19.86
CA GLU A 387 -17.32 -2.41 -20.42
C GLU A 387 -15.77 -2.29 -20.41
N LEU A 388 -15.24 -1.10 -20.61
CA LEU A 388 -13.79 -0.87 -20.53
C LEU A 388 -13.30 -0.78 -19.08
N PHE A 389 -14.12 -0.25 -18.17
CA PHE A 389 -13.83 -0.27 -16.75
C PHE A 389 -13.80 -1.70 -16.22
N GLU A 390 -14.80 -2.53 -16.55
CA GLU A 390 -14.83 -3.94 -16.20
C GLU A 390 -13.59 -4.67 -16.73
N LEU A 391 -13.28 -4.50 -18.04
CA LEU A 391 -12.08 -5.09 -18.63
C LEU A 391 -10.79 -4.68 -17.91
N ALA A 392 -10.69 -3.45 -17.45
CA ALA A 392 -9.50 -2.93 -16.76
C ALA A 392 -9.33 -3.52 -15.36
N THR A 393 -10.43 -3.81 -14.67
CA THR A 393 -10.46 -4.24 -13.26
C THR A 393 -10.69 -5.74 -13.09
N MET A 394 -10.67 -6.51 -14.18
CA MET A 394 -10.71 -7.97 -14.16
C MET A 394 -9.32 -8.56 -14.37
N ALA A 395 -9.06 -9.70 -13.72
CA ALA A 395 -7.90 -10.52 -14.02
C ALA A 395 -8.03 -11.12 -15.43
N GLY A 396 -6.97 -10.97 -16.22
CA GLY A 396 -6.85 -11.56 -17.53
C GLY A 396 -5.73 -12.63 -17.56
N ASP A 397 -4.87 -12.53 -18.56
CA ASP A 397 -3.66 -13.38 -18.65
C ASP A 397 -2.69 -13.19 -17.47
N THR A 398 -2.80 -12.08 -16.76
CA THR A 398 -2.07 -11.82 -15.52
C THR A 398 -3.04 -11.96 -14.35
N PRO A 399 -2.88 -12.99 -13.48
CA PRO A 399 -3.86 -13.30 -12.44
C PRO A 399 -4.05 -12.20 -11.38
N TRP A 400 -3.02 -11.36 -11.19
CA TRP A 400 -2.98 -10.31 -10.18
C TRP A 400 -3.05 -8.89 -10.76
N TYR A 401 -3.18 -8.75 -12.10
CA TYR A 401 -3.16 -7.45 -12.75
C TYR A 401 -4.09 -7.42 -13.98
N GLY A 402 -4.98 -6.46 -14.00
CA GLY A 402 -5.85 -6.16 -15.14
C GLY A 402 -5.15 -5.25 -16.15
N LEU A 403 -5.85 -4.26 -16.67
CA LEU A 403 -5.24 -3.24 -17.53
C LEU A 403 -4.92 -1.98 -16.71
N GLY A 404 -3.76 -2.00 -16.03
CA GLY A 404 -3.29 -0.89 -15.20
C GLY A 404 -3.82 -0.87 -13.76
N PHE A 405 -4.49 -1.92 -13.34
CA PHE A 405 -5.01 -2.10 -11.98
C PHE A 405 -4.51 -3.41 -11.38
N VAL A 406 -4.09 -3.37 -10.12
CA VAL A 406 -3.91 -4.58 -9.31
C VAL A 406 -5.29 -5.15 -9.02
N VAL A 407 -5.47 -6.45 -9.22
CA VAL A 407 -6.74 -7.13 -9.04
C VAL A 407 -6.57 -8.40 -8.20
N ASN A 408 -7.56 -8.72 -7.38
CA ASN A 408 -7.67 -9.99 -6.68
C ASN A 408 -9.03 -10.60 -6.98
N SER A 409 -9.08 -11.92 -7.02
CA SER A 409 -10.30 -12.70 -7.27
C SER A 409 -10.73 -13.43 -6.00
N GLY A 410 -11.94 -13.99 -6.00
CA GLY A 410 -12.46 -14.79 -4.89
C GLY A 410 -13.20 -13.98 -3.82
N PRO A 411 -13.28 -14.49 -2.57
CA PRO A 411 -14.03 -13.85 -1.49
C PRO A 411 -13.58 -12.43 -1.17
N GLU A 412 -12.33 -12.12 -1.43
CA GLU A 412 -11.68 -10.82 -1.17
C GLU A 412 -11.47 -10.04 -2.47
N ALA A 413 -12.33 -10.28 -3.47
CA ALA A 413 -12.21 -9.65 -4.78
C ALA A 413 -12.06 -8.15 -4.66
N SER A 414 -11.00 -7.63 -5.25
CA SER A 414 -10.66 -6.21 -5.17
C SER A 414 -9.96 -5.72 -6.42
N TRP A 415 -10.02 -4.41 -6.66
CA TRP A 415 -9.28 -3.71 -7.67
C TRP A 415 -8.73 -2.39 -7.11
N GLY A 416 -7.61 -1.96 -7.64
CA GLY A 416 -6.97 -0.74 -7.20
C GLY A 416 -5.50 -0.70 -7.60
N HIS A 417 -4.66 -0.04 -6.82
CA HIS A 417 -3.21 -0.08 -7.01
C HIS A 417 -2.49 0.36 -5.74
N GLY A 418 -1.38 -0.27 -5.46
CA GLY A 418 -0.39 0.24 -4.51
C GLY A 418 0.68 1.08 -5.19
N GLY A 419 1.44 1.77 -4.40
CA GLY A 419 2.59 2.50 -4.90
C GLY A 419 3.60 2.71 -3.79
N THR A 420 4.82 2.20 -3.99
CA THR A 420 5.91 2.34 -3.03
C THR A 420 7.14 2.86 -3.73
N ALA A 421 7.76 3.85 -3.13
CA ALA A 421 9.09 4.32 -3.47
C ALA A 421 9.71 4.95 -2.21
N TYR A 422 10.92 5.47 -2.31
CA TYR A 422 11.64 6.02 -1.17
C TYR A 422 10.86 7.14 -0.47
N GLY A 423 10.48 6.91 0.78
CA GLY A 423 9.74 7.89 1.58
C GLY A 423 8.33 8.18 1.08
N MET A 424 7.70 7.25 0.38
CA MET A 424 6.29 7.31 -0.01
C MET A 424 5.70 5.91 -0.11
N ASP A 425 4.46 5.76 0.35
CA ASP A 425 3.71 4.52 0.26
C ASP A 425 2.23 4.81 0.09
N VAL A 426 1.60 4.10 -0.82
CA VAL A 426 0.19 4.27 -1.18
C VAL A 426 -0.47 2.90 -1.25
N ALA A 427 -1.62 2.76 -0.64
CA ALA A 427 -2.48 1.58 -0.78
C ALA A 427 -3.92 2.06 -1.03
N VAL A 428 -4.43 1.79 -2.22
CA VAL A 428 -5.80 2.14 -2.59
C VAL A 428 -6.45 0.95 -3.25
N HIS A 429 -7.44 0.35 -2.56
CA HIS A 429 -8.18 -0.81 -3.05
C HIS A 429 -9.67 -0.67 -2.77
N HIS A 430 -10.47 -1.02 -3.76
CA HIS A 430 -11.91 -1.22 -3.63
C HIS A 430 -12.20 -2.72 -3.52
N TYR A 431 -12.82 -3.14 -2.43
CA TYR A 431 -13.21 -4.51 -2.15
C TYR A 431 -14.66 -4.72 -2.58
N ALA A 432 -14.84 -5.36 -3.73
CA ALA A 432 -16.14 -5.46 -4.39
C ALA A 432 -17.18 -6.25 -3.59
N THR A 433 -16.77 -7.28 -2.86
CA THR A 433 -17.67 -8.15 -2.06
C THR A 433 -18.34 -7.42 -0.88
N ILE A 434 -17.75 -6.33 -0.41
CA ILE A 434 -18.26 -5.52 0.71
C ILE A 434 -18.46 -4.05 0.32
N ASP A 435 -18.37 -3.74 -0.98
CA ASP A 435 -18.45 -2.38 -1.55
C ASP A 435 -17.69 -1.34 -0.73
N THR A 436 -16.43 -1.65 -0.40
CA THR A 436 -15.62 -0.80 0.48
C THR A 436 -14.32 -0.39 -0.21
N THR A 437 -14.05 0.91 -0.22
CA THR A 437 -12.76 1.48 -0.68
C THR A 437 -11.91 1.86 0.52
N PHE A 438 -10.70 1.33 0.59
CA PHE A 438 -9.67 1.73 1.53
C PHE A 438 -8.62 2.56 0.80
N ILE A 439 -8.31 3.74 1.33
CA ILE A 439 -7.31 4.67 0.79
C ILE A 439 -6.34 5.00 1.90
N CYS A 440 -5.06 4.78 1.65
CA CYS A 440 -3.97 5.27 2.50
C CYS A 440 -2.90 5.93 1.63
N LEU A 441 -2.55 7.16 1.97
CA LEU A 441 -1.45 7.90 1.37
C LEU A 441 -0.45 8.25 2.47
N GLY A 442 0.81 7.86 2.33
CA GLY A 442 1.85 8.02 3.35
C GLY A 442 3.15 8.61 2.81
N ALA A 443 3.80 9.44 3.60
CA ALA A 443 5.12 10.05 3.34
C ALA A 443 6.25 9.28 4.08
N ASN A 444 6.11 7.97 4.21
CA ASN A 444 7.07 7.06 4.84
C ASN A 444 7.11 5.72 4.09
N ASP A 445 8.21 4.98 4.23
CA ASP A 445 8.36 3.66 3.59
C ASP A 445 7.35 2.65 4.13
N MET A 446 6.68 1.89 3.25
CA MET A 446 5.86 0.70 3.51
C MET A 446 4.73 0.85 4.55
N VAL A 447 4.37 2.06 4.94
CA VAL A 447 3.44 2.32 6.04
C VAL A 447 1.98 2.04 5.67
N CYS A 448 1.57 2.34 4.44
CA CYS A 448 0.21 2.11 3.98
C CYS A 448 -0.10 0.62 3.80
N ASN A 449 0.90 -0.16 3.39
CA ASN A 449 0.76 -1.62 3.35
C ASN A 449 0.49 -2.19 4.75
N ARG A 450 1.22 -1.75 5.77
CA ARG A 450 0.96 -2.16 7.17
C ARG A 450 -0.45 -1.77 7.63
N LEU A 451 -0.91 -0.57 7.30
CA LEU A 451 -2.22 -0.05 7.72
C LEU A 451 -3.39 -0.74 7.00
N ILE A 452 -3.28 -1.00 5.69
CA ILE A 452 -4.30 -1.75 4.98
C ILE A 452 -4.38 -3.19 5.47
N PHE A 453 -3.25 -3.85 5.76
CA PHE A 453 -3.26 -5.18 6.37
C PHE A 453 -3.88 -5.18 7.77
N ALA A 454 -3.60 -4.16 8.58
CA ALA A 454 -4.23 -4.03 9.90
C ALA A 454 -5.76 -3.98 9.81
N TRP A 455 -6.31 -3.30 8.80
CA TRP A 455 -7.74 -3.23 8.51
C TRP A 455 -8.26 -4.52 7.87
N PHE A 456 -7.60 -4.99 6.81
CA PHE A 456 -8.00 -6.12 5.98
C PHE A 456 -8.15 -7.41 6.79
N LEU A 457 -7.14 -7.78 7.57
CA LEU A 457 -7.14 -9.00 8.37
C LEU A 457 -8.21 -9.00 9.48
N ARG A 458 -8.76 -7.84 9.82
CA ARG A 458 -9.85 -7.70 10.80
C ARG A 458 -11.22 -7.55 10.15
N THR A 459 -11.26 -7.33 8.85
CA THR A 459 -12.49 -7.18 8.07
C THR A 459 -12.88 -8.51 7.42
N PHE A 460 -11.91 -9.21 6.85
CA PHE A 460 -12.13 -10.49 6.19
C PHE A 460 -11.80 -11.66 7.11
N PRO A 461 -12.68 -12.67 7.21
CA PRO A 461 -12.33 -13.88 7.92
C PRO A 461 -11.12 -14.56 7.26
N PRO A 462 -10.20 -15.13 8.03
CA PRO A 462 -9.14 -15.93 7.45
C PRO A 462 -9.80 -17.10 6.69
N GLY A 463 -9.50 -17.22 5.39
CA GLY A 463 -9.91 -18.39 4.63
C GLY A 463 -9.42 -19.65 5.36
N ASP A 464 -10.27 -20.63 5.53
CA ASP A 464 -9.83 -21.94 5.97
C ASP A 464 -8.98 -22.53 4.84
N GLN A 465 -7.66 -22.36 4.95
CA GLN A 465 -6.69 -22.98 4.03
C GLN A 465 -6.41 -24.45 4.44
N ASP A 466 -7.36 -25.08 5.10
CA ASP A 466 -7.28 -26.47 5.56
C ASP A 466 -8.22 -27.40 4.77
N ASP A 467 -8.55 -27.09 3.48
CA ASP A 467 -9.17 -28.03 2.54
C ASP A 467 -8.23 -28.35 1.37
#